data_013f760ec7c02686458dc35f5334c9bb
#
_entry.id   013f760ec7c02686458dc35f5334c9bb
#
_cell.length_a   1.000
_cell.length_b   1.000
_cell.length_c   1.000
_cell.angle_alpha   90.00
_cell.angle_beta   90.00
_cell.angle_gamma   90.00
#
_symmetry.space_group_name_H-M   'P 1'
#
loop_
_entity.id
_entity.type
_entity.pdbx_description
1 polymer ?
#
loop_
_entity_poly.entity_id
_entity_poly.type
_entity_poly.pdbx_seq_one_letter_code
_entity_poly.pdbx_strand_id
1 'polypeptide(L)'
;MFCRKSVIDKVGSFDTDYFMYGEDIDLSYKINKAGFKNIYFPDTTVIHYKGESTKKGSLNYVKMFYQAMIIFARKHFHHSQKGFFVLLIKLAIYVRAILAFVTRIISIVKLPLIDAALLLCSMTTMKGLWIKNIKTDTHYSSSLLAGFFMAYILIWITSVYVNGGYDKPYKASRVMRGMLIGGIITLALYGLLNEQMRFSRGITVLGALFGTMLILLSRRILQYLHVSSVESDDTQKQVIIVGTSNEEHEIRTLLSQAFIEKNIIGTISPFEEKESSQLGVFSQLKPLSKLYKATEIIYAQHHLGFKQIIDSMQGCGNKLEYKIHCMGTDSMIGSNSKNTAGDLYTTELVYAITSSISKRNKRMVDIVFSFLLLLFSPLCWWFVNNKQTYFLNNFLVLEGDKTFVGYDDPQFPALKPHLLNVYPVIEGFDIPADNREHLDWLYAKKYNAWDDVRIICASWRSM
;
A
#
# COMPACT_ATOMS: atom_id res chain seq x y z
N MET A 1 6.33 -28.62 -18.19
CA MET A 1 7.02 -29.90 -18.05
C MET A 1 6.38 -30.90 -18.99
N PHE A 2 7.16 -31.58 -19.84
CA PHE A 2 6.67 -32.67 -20.70
C PHE A 2 7.32 -33.97 -20.25
N CYS A 3 6.52 -35.02 -20.09
CA CYS A 3 7.00 -36.31 -19.65
C CYS A 3 6.34 -37.45 -20.46
N ARG A 4 7.08 -38.48 -20.76
CA ARG A 4 6.53 -39.70 -21.41
C ARG A 4 5.60 -40.40 -20.43
N LYS A 5 4.43 -40.84 -20.90
CA LYS A 5 3.45 -41.56 -20.07
C LYS A 5 4.07 -42.80 -19.39
N SER A 6 4.86 -43.57 -20.12
CA SER A 6 5.54 -44.76 -19.60
C SER A 6 6.50 -44.47 -18.42
N VAL A 7 7.06 -43.26 -18.35
CA VAL A 7 7.89 -42.82 -17.23
C VAL A 7 7.01 -42.51 -16.03
N ILE A 8 5.90 -41.82 -16.23
CA ILE A 8 4.92 -41.52 -15.18
C ILE A 8 4.32 -42.80 -14.61
N ASP A 9 3.95 -43.76 -15.48
CA ASP A 9 3.41 -45.06 -15.06
C ASP A 9 4.42 -45.85 -14.17
N LYS A 10 5.73 -45.63 -14.39
CA LYS A 10 6.80 -46.27 -13.61
C LYS A 10 7.15 -45.55 -12.30
N VAL A 11 7.19 -44.23 -12.29
CA VAL A 11 7.67 -43.45 -11.13
C VAL A 11 6.51 -42.86 -10.28
N GLY A 12 5.29 -42.92 -10.77
CA GLY A 12 4.13 -42.28 -10.19
C GLY A 12 3.93 -40.85 -10.65
N SER A 13 2.75 -40.31 -10.42
CA SER A 13 2.36 -38.95 -10.72
C SER A 13 2.87 -37.96 -9.66
N PHE A 14 2.36 -36.77 -9.71
CA PHE A 14 2.56 -35.76 -8.65
C PHE A 14 2.11 -36.29 -7.30
N ASP A 15 2.91 -35.99 -6.30
CA ASP A 15 2.68 -36.46 -4.93
C ASP A 15 1.73 -35.50 -4.21
N THR A 16 0.62 -36.00 -3.71
CA THR A 16 -0.46 -35.23 -3.08
C THR A 16 -0.10 -34.65 -1.70
N ASP A 17 1.02 -35.06 -1.10
CA ASP A 17 1.51 -34.44 0.12
C ASP A 17 1.99 -32.99 -0.09
N TYR A 18 2.31 -32.64 -1.35
CA TYR A 18 2.67 -31.28 -1.74
C TYR A 18 1.42 -30.51 -2.16
N PHE A 19 1.08 -29.46 -1.41
CA PHE A 19 -0.13 -28.68 -1.71
C PHE A 19 0.05 -27.73 -2.90
N MET A 20 1.21 -27.06 -3.02
CA MET A 20 1.41 -26.03 -4.04
C MET A 20 2.87 -25.89 -4.52
N TYR A 21 3.85 -26.37 -3.80
CA TYR A 21 5.27 -26.21 -4.11
C TYR A 21 6.02 -27.51 -3.87
N GLY A 22 7.00 -27.82 -4.75
CA GLY A 22 7.90 -28.94 -4.59
C GLY A 22 7.43 -30.23 -5.26
N GLU A 23 6.20 -30.29 -5.76
CA GLU A 23 5.65 -31.42 -6.52
C GLU A 23 6.42 -31.66 -7.81
N ASP A 24 6.84 -30.61 -8.50
CA ASP A 24 7.64 -30.65 -9.73
C ASP A 24 9.08 -31.09 -9.46
N ILE A 25 9.64 -30.62 -8.35
CA ILE A 25 10.99 -31.03 -7.89
C ILE A 25 10.98 -32.49 -7.47
N ASP A 26 9.98 -32.93 -6.71
CA ASP A 26 9.81 -34.30 -6.27
C ASP A 26 9.69 -35.28 -7.46
N LEU A 27 8.83 -34.92 -8.41
CA LEU A 27 8.68 -35.74 -9.63
C LEU A 27 9.97 -35.77 -10.45
N SER A 28 10.65 -34.65 -10.63
CA SER A 28 11.93 -34.56 -11.32
C SER A 28 13.00 -35.41 -10.63
N TYR A 29 13.02 -35.42 -9.30
CA TYR A 29 13.93 -36.26 -8.51
C TYR A 29 13.62 -37.75 -8.66
N LYS A 30 12.34 -38.16 -8.59
CA LYS A 30 11.88 -39.55 -8.79
C LYS A 30 12.27 -40.07 -10.19
N ILE A 31 12.07 -39.22 -11.23
CA ILE A 31 12.45 -39.52 -12.61
C ILE A 31 13.97 -39.81 -12.71
N ASN A 32 14.79 -38.96 -12.12
CA ASN A 32 16.24 -39.11 -12.13
C ASN A 32 16.69 -40.36 -11.35
N LYS A 33 16.10 -40.57 -10.16
CA LYS A 33 16.39 -41.77 -9.32
C LYS A 33 15.99 -43.07 -10.00
N ALA A 34 14.99 -43.07 -10.89
CA ALA A 34 14.58 -44.21 -11.69
C ALA A 34 15.47 -44.46 -12.93
N GLY A 35 16.55 -43.69 -13.10
CA GLY A 35 17.52 -43.81 -14.18
C GLY A 35 17.18 -43.09 -15.47
N PHE A 36 16.12 -42.24 -15.46
CA PHE A 36 15.79 -41.36 -16.58
C PHE A 36 16.48 -40.01 -16.45
N LYS A 37 16.54 -39.26 -17.57
CA LYS A 37 17.19 -37.95 -17.61
C LYS A 37 16.13 -36.81 -17.65
N ASN A 38 16.37 -35.80 -16.89
CA ASN A 38 15.68 -34.48 -17.04
C ASN A 38 16.47 -33.66 -18.06
N ILE A 39 15.79 -33.16 -19.11
CA ILE A 39 16.41 -32.39 -20.18
C ILE A 39 15.82 -30.96 -20.14
N TYR A 40 16.70 -29.97 -20.14
CA TYR A 40 16.32 -28.60 -20.36
C TYR A 40 16.19 -28.32 -21.86
N PHE A 41 15.04 -27.80 -22.27
CA PHE A 41 14.74 -27.47 -23.65
C PHE A 41 14.62 -25.94 -23.81
N PRO A 42 15.64 -25.26 -24.38
CA PRO A 42 15.71 -23.81 -24.43
C PRO A 42 14.96 -23.17 -25.59
N ASP A 43 14.50 -23.95 -26.59
CA ASP A 43 13.93 -23.41 -27.84
C ASP A 43 12.50 -22.89 -27.69
N THR A 44 11.93 -23.03 -26.48
CA THR A 44 10.59 -22.54 -26.18
C THR A 44 10.63 -21.53 -25.05
N THR A 45 9.99 -20.39 -25.26
CA THR A 45 9.83 -19.35 -24.25
C THR A 45 8.38 -19.26 -23.81
N VAL A 46 8.13 -19.18 -22.52
CA VAL A 46 6.80 -18.96 -21.94
C VAL A 46 6.82 -17.75 -21.01
N ILE A 47 5.73 -17.01 -20.98
CA ILE A 47 5.53 -15.94 -20.00
C ILE A 47 4.89 -16.57 -18.77
N HIS A 48 5.56 -16.46 -17.63
CA HIS A 48 5.02 -16.87 -16.34
C HIS A 48 4.85 -15.67 -15.41
N TYR A 49 3.61 -15.26 -15.17
CA TYR A 49 3.30 -14.17 -14.24
C TYR A 49 3.45 -14.65 -12.80
N LYS A 50 4.54 -14.22 -12.20
CA LYS A 50 4.93 -14.66 -10.85
C LYS A 50 4.00 -14.03 -9.81
N GLY A 51 3.26 -14.84 -9.06
CA GLY A 51 2.50 -14.39 -7.88
C GLY A 51 0.99 -14.36 -8.04
N GLU A 52 0.45 -14.74 -9.22
CA GLU A 52 -1.00 -14.81 -9.44
C GLU A 52 -1.70 -15.83 -8.54
N SER A 53 -1.05 -16.94 -8.27
CA SER A 53 -1.60 -17.99 -7.39
C SER A 53 -1.33 -17.76 -5.90
N THR A 54 -0.44 -16.82 -5.53
CA THR A 54 -0.12 -16.55 -4.13
C THR A 54 0.34 -15.13 -3.92
N LYS A 55 -0.32 -14.36 -3.06
CA LYS A 55 0.14 -13.03 -2.64
C LYS A 55 1.51 -13.19 -1.98
N LYS A 56 2.58 -12.73 -2.68
CA LYS A 56 3.95 -12.75 -2.16
C LYS A 56 4.01 -12.01 -0.84
N GLY A 57 4.65 -12.65 0.16
CA GLY A 57 4.84 -12.05 1.48
C GLY A 57 3.76 -12.43 2.50
N SER A 58 2.74 -13.20 2.14
CA SER A 58 1.87 -13.79 3.14
C SER A 58 2.65 -14.82 3.98
N LEU A 59 2.41 -14.85 5.28
CA LEU A 59 2.97 -15.88 6.17
C LEU A 59 2.65 -17.30 5.67
N ASN A 60 1.50 -17.46 5.02
CA ASN A 60 1.07 -18.72 4.42
C ASN A 60 1.97 -19.16 3.26
N TYR A 61 2.39 -18.24 2.38
CA TYR A 61 3.33 -18.55 1.30
C TYR A 61 4.65 -19.10 1.85
N VAL A 62 5.23 -18.40 2.82
CA VAL A 62 6.49 -18.79 3.45
C VAL A 62 6.35 -20.16 4.12
N LYS A 63 5.26 -20.36 4.86
CA LYS A 63 4.95 -21.63 5.53
C LYS A 63 4.84 -22.79 4.54
N MET A 64 4.06 -22.63 3.47
CA MET A 64 3.87 -23.67 2.45
C MET A 64 5.17 -24.04 1.73
N PHE A 65 5.96 -23.03 1.34
CA PHE A 65 7.25 -23.26 0.68
C PHE A 65 8.23 -24.06 1.55
N TYR A 66 8.39 -23.69 2.82
CA TYR A 66 9.27 -24.41 3.72
C TYR A 66 8.73 -25.78 4.12
N GLN A 67 7.41 -25.93 4.21
CA GLN A 67 6.76 -27.20 4.46
C GLN A 67 7.05 -28.18 3.31
N ALA A 68 6.99 -27.74 2.07
CA ALA A 68 7.38 -28.54 0.90
C ALA A 68 8.85 -29.00 0.98
N MET A 69 9.78 -28.13 1.38
CA MET A 69 11.19 -28.51 1.59
C MET A 69 11.36 -29.57 2.69
N ILE A 70 10.60 -29.46 3.79
CA ILE A 70 10.64 -30.46 4.88
C ILE A 70 10.07 -31.79 4.41
N ILE A 71 8.98 -31.80 3.62
CA ILE A 71 8.40 -33.03 3.03
C ILE A 71 9.43 -33.68 2.13
N PHE A 72 10.07 -32.92 1.23
CA PHE A 72 11.11 -33.42 0.35
C PHE A 72 12.27 -34.05 1.12
N ALA A 73 12.80 -33.36 2.13
CA ALA A 73 13.89 -33.86 2.95
C ALA A 73 13.52 -35.17 3.71
N ARG A 74 12.26 -35.21 4.21
CA ARG A 74 11.76 -36.41 4.91
C ARG A 74 11.63 -37.63 3.98
N LYS A 75 11.24 -37.42 2.72
CA LYS A 75 11.00 -38.48 1.74
C LYS A 75 12.28 -39.02 1.10
N HIS A 76 13.23 -38.12 0.82
CA HIS A 76 14.36 -38.47 -0.05
C HIS A 76 15.71 -38.58 0.65
N PHE A 77 15.87 -37.99 1.86
CA PHE A 77 17.16 -38.06 2.55
C PHE A 77 17.27 -39.26 3.49
N HIS A 78 18.49 -39.78 3.63
CA HIS A 78 18.83 -40.89 4.52
C HIS A 78 18.52 -40.55 5.99
N HIS A 79 18.23 -41.57 6.80
CA HIS A 79 17.76 -41.39 8.19
C HIS A 79 18.71 -40.55 9.06
N SER A 80 20.03 -40.73 8.89
CA SER A 80 21.07 -39.97 9.63
C SER A 80 21.14 -38.50 9.26
N GLN A 81 20.71 -38.12 8.05
CA GLN A 81 20.80 -36.75 7.54
C GLN A 81 19.46 -35.97 7.72
N LYS A 82 18.33 -36.69 7.82
CA LYS A 82 16.98 -36.06 7.90
C LYS A 82 16.88 -35.07 9.04
N GLY A 83 17.32 -35.46 10.24
CA GLY A 83 17.19 -34.59 11.43
C GLY A 83 17.95 -33.27 11.29
N PHE A 84 19.19 -33.39 10.78
CA PHE A 84 20.05 -32.22 10.56
C PHE A 84 19.49 -31.26 9.50
N PHE A 85 19.05 -31.78 8.36
CA PHE A 85 18.45 -30.94 7.30
C PHE A 85 17.14 -30.25 7.75
N VAL A 86 16.28 -31.00 8.46
CA VAL A 86 15.04 -30.43 9.01
C VAL A 86 15.36 -29.33 10.05
N LEU A 87 16.38 -29.49 10.87
CA LEU A 87 16.86 -28.50 11.81
C LEU A 87 17.36 -27.26 11.09
N LEU A 88 18.20 -27.42 10.05
CA LEU A 88 18.71 -26.31 9.25
C LEU A 88 17.58 -25.54 8.55
N ILE A 89 16.58 -26.24 7.99
CA ILE A 89 15.42 -25.60 7.36
C ILE A 89 14.64 -24.79 8.40
N LYS A 90 14.38 -25.35 9.59
CA LYS A 90 13.71 -24.62 10.67
C LYS A 90 14.51 -23.39 11.10
N LEU A 91 15.83 -23.53 11.27
CA LEU A 91 16.70 -22.41 11.60
C LEU A 91 16.62 -21.32 10.52
N ALA A 92 16.69 -21.70 9.24
CA ALA A 92 16.55 -20.75 8.14
C ALA A 92 15.20 -20.02 8.13
N ILE A 93 14.11 -20.71 8.51
CA ILE A 93 12.78 -20.09 8.68
C ILE A 93 12.82 -19.01 9.76
N TYR A 94 13.36 -19.31 10.94
CA TYR A 94 13.43 -18.36 12.04
C TYR A 94 14.32 -17.15 11.69
N VAL A 95 15.51 -17.40 11.14
CA VAL A 95 16.42 -16.33 10.70
C VAL A 95 15.72 -15.42 9.67
N ARG A 96 15.07 -16.02 8.67
CA ARG A 96 14.33 -15.25 7.66
C ARG A 96 13.18 -14.46 8.26
N ALA A 97 12.42 -15.05 9.20
CA ALA A 97 11.33 -14.36 9.89
C ALA A 97 11.85 -13.16 10.69
N ILE A 98 12.94 -13.34 11.44
CA ILE A 98 13.58 -12.27 12.20
C ILE A 98 14.08 -11.16 11.24
N LEU A 99 14.80 -11.51 10.17
CA LEU A 99 15.28 -10.55 9.19
C LEU A 99 14.12 -9.79 8.51
N ALA A 100 13.04 -10.50 8.14
CA ALA A 100 11.85 -9.88 7.57
C ALA A 100 11.17 -8.92 8.57
N PHE A 101 11.10 -9.30 9.83
CA PHE A 101 10.57 -8.46 10.90
C PHE A 101 11.42 -7.21 11.11
N VAL A 102 12.74 -7.37 11.25
CA VAL A 102 13.69 -6.26 11.41
C VAL A 102 13.67 -5.31 10.20
N THR A 103 13.70 -5.84 8.97
CA THR A 103 13.63 -5.01 7.77
C THR A 103 12.29 -4.27 7.65
N ARG A 104 11.19 -4.89 8.09
CA ARG A 104 9.88 -4.24 8.14
C ARG A 104 9.87 -3.09 9.16
N ILE A 105 10.39 -3.31 10.37
CA ILE A 105 10.51 -2.24 11.38
C ILE A 105 11.38 -1.12 10.84
N ILE A 106 12.58 -1.41 10.34
CA ILE A 106 13.48 -0.40 9.75
C ILE A 106 12.76 0.38 8.64
N SER A 107 12.02 -0.30 7.77
CA SER A 107 11.31 0.36 6.67
C SER A 107 10.23 1.35 7.14
N ILE A 108 9.58 1.05 8.27
CA ILE A 108 8.54 1.92 8.85
C ILE A 108 9.19 3.08 9.63
N VAL A 109 10.25 2.80 10.40
CA VAL A 109 10.77 3.74 11.39
C VAL A 109 11.86 4.66 10.81
N LYS A 110 12.54 4.27 9.73
CA LYS A 110 13.68 5.02 9.15
C LYS A 110 13.36 6.50 8.82
N LEU A 111 12.22 6.76 8.18
CA LEU A 111 11.83 8.12 7.81
C LEU A 111 11.40 8.97 9.02
N PRO A 112 10.53 8.47 9.92
CA PRO A 112 10.25 9.15 11.19
C PRO A 112 11.50 9.46 12.01
N LEU A 113 12.48 8.54 12.06
CA LEU A 113 13.76 8.79 12.79
C LEU A 113 14.59 9.88 12.15
N ILE A 114 14.70 9.89 10.82
CA ILE A 114 15.39 10.96 10.09
C ILE A 114 14.71 12.30 10.39
N ASP A 115 13.39 12.35 10.33
CA ASP A 115 12.62 13.56 10.60
C ASP A 115 12.78 14.00 12.06
N ALA A 116 12.79 13.06 13.02
CA ALA A 116 13.06 13.37 14.43
C ALA A 116 14.43 14.02 14.62
N ALA A 117 15.47 13.47 13.97
CA ALA A 117 16.82 14.02 14.03
C ALA A 117 16.90 15.41 13.41
N LEU A 118 16.24 15.63 12.26
CA LEU A 118 16.18 16.95 11.60
C LEU A 118 15.41 17.97 12.45
N LEU A 119 14.31 17.57 13.08
CA LEU A 119 13.54 18.43 13.98
C LEU A 119 14.33 18.77 15.24
N LEU A 120 15.04 17.81 15.82
CA LEU A 120 15.92 18.06 16.96
C LEU A 120 17.07 19.02 16.60
N CYS A 121 17.71 18.80 15.45
CA CYS A 121 18.71 19.72 14.90
C CYS A 121 18.13 21.12 14.69
N SER A 122 16.93 21.22 14.13
CA SER A 122 16.25 22.49 13.92
C SER A 122 15.98 23.22 15.23
N MET A 123 15.41 22.52 16.24
CA MET A 123 15.09 23.12 17.53
C MET A 123 16.36 23.58 18.28
N THR A 124 17.42 22.78 18.26
CA THR A 124 18.71 23.14 18.91
C THR A 124 19.40 24.32 18.22
N THR A 125 19.37 24.36 16.89
CA THR A 125 19.91 25.47 16.11
C THR A 125 19.14 26.76 16.38
N MET A 126 17.80 26.71 16.33
CA MET A 126 16.95 27.89 16.62
C MET A 126 17.11 28.36 18.06
N LYS A 127 17.25 27.46 19.03
CA LYS A 127 17.60 27.81 20.41
C LYS A 127 18.92 28.61 20.46
N GLY A 128 19.98 28.11 19.81
CA GLY A 128 21.30 28.78 19.79
C GLY A 128 21.21 30.18 19.17
N LEU A 129 20.56 30.30 18.02
CA LEU A 129 20.38 31.59 17.34
C LEU A 129 19.51 32.55 18.16
N TRP A 130 18.46 32.06 18.83
CA TRP A 130 17.57 32.86 19.67
C TRP A 130 18.31 33.47 20.87
N ILE A 131 19.08 32.63 21.60
CA ILE A 131 19.88 33.08 22.73
C ILE A 131 20.96 34.10 22.30
N LYS A 132 21.62 33.83 21.16
CA LYS A 132 22.69 34.71 20.68
C LYS A 132 22.20 36.09 20.23
N ASN A 133 21.04 36.19 19.58
CA ASN A 133 20.64 37.40 18.88
C ASN A 133 19.44 38.14 19.54
N ILE A 134 18.65 37.50 20.41
CA ILE A 134 17.38 38.08 20.88
C ILE A 134 17.30 38.11 22.41
N LYS A 135 17.73 37.05 23.11
CA LYS A 135 17.65 36.96 24.58
C LYS A 135 18.98 36.45 25.16
N THR A 136 19.93 37.30 25.29
CA THR A 136 21.29 36.95 25.75
C THR A 136 21.39 36.52 27.23
N ASP A 137 20.44 36.96 28.10
CA ASP A 137 20.51 36.73 29.55
C ASP A 137 19.58 35.63 30.07
N THR A 138 18.99 34.80 29.20
CA THR A 138 18.09 33.75 29.63
C THR A 138 18.76 32.39 29.70
N HIS A 139 18.85 31.84 30.94
CA HIS A 139 19.22 30.45 31.16
C HIS A 139 18.02 29.51 31.18
N TYR A 140 17.93 28.66 30.16
CA TYR A 140 16.92 27.61 30.15
C TYR A 140 17.49 26.32 30.78
N SER A 141 16.79 25.71 31.73
CA SER A 141 17.19 24.40 32.26
C SER A 141 17.26 23.37 31.13
N SER A 142 18.44 22.77 30.95
CA SER A 142 18.71 21.87 29.82
C SER A 142 17.83 20.62 29.85
N SER A 143 17.51 20.09 31.03
CA SER A 143 16.68 18.90 31.19
C SER A 143 15.21 19.16 30.86
N LEU A 144 14.64 20.26 31.36
CA LEU A 144 13.27 20.67 31.03
C LEU A 144 13.11 20.92 29.52
N LEU A 145 14.04 21.64 28.94
CA LEU A 145 13.99 21.96 27.51
C LEU A 145 14.12 20.71 26.64
N ALA A 146 14.97 19.76 26.99
CA ALA A 146 15.10 18.48 26.30
C ALA A 146 13.76 17.69 26.36
N GLY A 147 13.09 17.67 27.50
CA GLY A 147 11.79 17.05 27.64
C GLY A 147 10.73 17.66 26.73
N PHE A 148 10.64 19.00 26.68
CA PHE A 148 9.72 19.69 25.77
C PHE A 148 10.05 19.47 24.31
N PHE A 149 11.32 19.48 23.92
CA PHE A 149 11.72 19.21 22.53
C PHE A 149 11.30 17.81 22.11
N MET A 150 11.53 16.81 22.94
CA MET A 150 11.09 15.44 22.66
C MET A 150 9.57 15.32 22.54
N ALA A 151 8.81 15.96 23.45
CA ALA A 151 7.35 15.98 23.39
C ALA A 151 6.84 16.65 22.10
N TYR A 152 7.40 17.79 21.72
CA TYR A 152 7.00 18.50 20.51
C TYR A 152 7.34 17.72 19.24
N ILE A 153 8.54 17.12 19.17
CA ILE A 153 8.94 16.27 18.04
C ILE A 153 7.97 15.07 17.93
N LEU A 154 7.60 14.45 19.04
CA LEU A 154 6.64 13.36 19.05
C LEU A 154 5.27 13.79 18.50
N ILE A 155 4.76 14.95 18.94
CA ILE A 155 3.50 15.51 18.43
C ILE A 155 3.59 15.77 16.92
N TRP A 156 4.68 16.38 16.45
CA TRP A 156 4.86 16.68 15.03
C TRP A 156 4.96 15.44 14.17
N ILE A 157 5.76 14.44 14.57
CA ILE A 157 5.89 13.16 13.86
C ILE A 157 4.56 12.42 13.83
N THR A 158 3.85 12.38 14.96
CA THR A 158 2.52 11.73 15.02
C THR A 158 1.53 12.46 14.11
N SER A 159 1.53 13.79 14.11
CA SER A 159 0.68 14.58 13.23
C SER A 159 1.01 14.35 11.75
N VAL A 160 2.29 14.30 11.38
CA VAL A 160 2.73 13.97 10.02
C VAL A 160 2.31 12.54 9.63
N TYR A 161 2.43 11.57 10.54
CA TYR A 161 2.00 10.20 10.31
C TYR A 161 0.48 10.11 10.06
N VAL A 162 -0.32 10.74 10.91
CA VAL A 162 -1.79 10.75 10.77
C VAL A 162 -2.21 11.37 9.43
N ASN A 163 -1.55 12.46 9.01
CA ASN A 163 -1.82 13.12 7.74
C ASN A 163 -1.22 12.40 6.52
N GLY A 164 -0.64 11.21 6.69
CA GLY A 164 -0.10 10.41 5.59
C GLY A 164 1.21 10.88 5.02
N GLY A 165 2.00 11.67 5.78
CA GLY A 165 3.30 12.17 5.34
C GLY A 165 4.37 11.09 5.15
N TYR A 166 4.11 9.88 5.67
CA TYR A 166 4.95 8.70 5.49
C TYR A 166 4.37 7.65 4.54
N ASP A 167 3.20 7.91 3.95
CA ASP A 167 2.58 7.00 3.00
C ASP A 167 3.10 7.22 1.57
N LYS A 168 3.26 6.13 0.85
CA LYS A 168 3.56 6.17 -0.58
C LYS A 168 2.29 6.41 -1.40
N PRO A 169 2.35 7.17 -2.48
CA PRO A 169 3.45 8.04 -2.91
C PRO A 169 3.60 9.25 -1.99
N TYR A 170 4.84 9.70 -1.78
CA TYR A 170 5.11 10.82 -0.87
C TYR A 170 4.67 12.15 -1.47
N LYS A 171 3.77 12.85 -0.77
CA LYS A 171 3.30 14.19 -1.17
C LYS A 171 3.76 15.22 -0.14
N ALA A 172 4.47 16.25 -0.59
CA ALA A 172 4.96 17.34 0.25
C ALA A 172 3.80 18.03 1.02
N SER A 173 2.63 18.15 0.36
CA SER A 173 1.43 18.74 0.97
C SER A 173 0.94 18.01 2.22
N ARG A 174 1.12 16.67 2.29
CA ARG A 174 0.77 15.89 3.47
C ARG A 174 1.69 16.16 4.66
N VAL A 175 3.00 16.31 4.39
CA VAL A 175 3.99 16.67 5.41
C VAL A 175 3.71 18.08 5.91
N MET A 176 3.51 19.05 5.01
CA MET A 176 3.19 20.43 5.38
C MET A 176 1.92 20.52 6.23
N ARG A 177 0.86 19.84 5.84
CA ARG A 177 -0.40 19.78 6.61
C ARG A 177 -0.16 19.17 7.99
N GLY A 178 0.58 18.07 8.07
CA GLY A 178 0.91 17.41 9.34
C GLY A 178 1.72 18.32 10.26
N MET A 179 2.73 19.01 9.74
CA MET A 179 3.54 19.96 10.53
C MET A 179 2.72 21.18 10.98
N LEU A 180 1.81 21.69 10.14
CA LEU A 180 0.92 22.79 10.50
C LEU A 180 -0.03 22.40 11.63
N ILE A 181 -0.71 21.27 11.51
CA ILE A 181 -1.63 20.75 12.54
C ILE A 181 -0.86 20.48 13.84
N GLY A 182 0.28 19.78 13.75
CA GLY A 182 1.15 19.51 14.91
C GLY A 182 1.65 20.80 15.57
N GLY A 183 1.99 21.83 14.77
CA GLY A 183 2.38 23.14 15.26
C GLY A 183 1.25 23.85 16.02
N ILE A 184 0.02 23.81 15.49
CA ILE A 184 -1.16 24.37 16.18
C ILE A 184 -1.40 23.66 17.50
N ILE A 185 -1.37 22.31 17.53
CA ILE A 185 -1.53 21.52 18.75
C ILE A 185 -0.46 21.90 19.78
N THR A 186 0.80 21.99 19.34
CA THR A 186 1.92 22.35 20.21
C THR A 186 1.77 23.73 20.79
N LEU A 187 1.33 24.74 20.00
CA LEU A 187 1.07 26.10 20.48
C LEU A 187 -0.13 26.18 21.44
N ALA A 188 -1.18 25.39 21.20
CA ALA A 188 -2.31 25.28 22.10
C ALA A 188 -1.89 24.70 23.48
N LEU A 189 -1.15 23.57 23.46
CA LEU A 189 -0.60 22.98 24.67
C LEU A 189 0.37 23.92 25.39
N TYR A 190 1.21 24.64 24.64
CA TYR A 190 2.10 25.66 25.20
C TYR A 190 1.32 26.76 25.94
N GLY A 191 0.14 27.15 25.42
CA GLY A 191 -0.72 28.13 26.06
C GLY A 191 -1.25 27.70 27.44
N LEU A 192 -1.41 26.39 27.64
CA LEU A 192 -1.88 25.79 28.92
C LEU A 192 -0.78 25.58 29.96
N LEU A 193 0.52 25.73 29.58
CA LEU A 193 1.63 25.56 30.51
C LEU A 193 1.70 26.72 31.51
N ASN A 194 2.19 26.41 32.72
CA ASN A 194 2.53 27.41 33.73
C ASN A 194 3.68 28.31 33.23
N GLU A 195 3.73 29.58 33.63
CA GLU A 195 4.74 30.57 33.20
C GLU A 195 6.18 30.09 33.43
N GLN A 196 6.43 29.41 34.55
CA GLN A 196 7.75 28.85 34.88
C GLN A 196 8.23 27.76 33.91
N MET A 197 7.31 27.11 33.22
CA MET A 197 7.60 26.05 32.24
C MET A 197 7.64 26.57 30.80
N ARG A 198 7.26 27.83 30.57
CA ARG A 198 7.22 28.45 29.23
C ARG A 198 8.60 28.88 28.80
N PHE A 199 9.12 28.29 27.76
CA PHE A 199 10.27 28.82 27.04
C PHE A 199 9.81 29.70 25.85
N SER A 200 10.71 30.28 25.09
CA SER A 200 10.35 31.23 24.03
C SER A 200 9.45 30.61 22.93
N ARG A 201 8.29 31.21 22.66
CA ARG A 201 7.40 30.86 21.54
C ARG A 201 8.12 30.92 20.20
N GLY A 202 9.07 31.86 20.04
CA GLY A 202 9.87 32.03 18.84
C GLY A 202 10.69 30.78 18.52
N ILE A 203 11.27 30.12 19.52
CA ILE A 203 12.03 28.88 19.31
C ILE A 203 11.10 27.79 18.77
N THR A 204 9.89 27.66 19.32
CA THR A 204 8.93 26.63 18.87
C THR A 204 8.47 26.88 17.43
N VAL A 205 8.05 28.11 17.11
CA VAL A 205 7.53 28.45 15.77
C VAL A 205 8.63 28.37 14.71
N LEU A 206 9.77 29.02 14.95
CA LEU A 206 10.89 29.02 14.02
C LEU A 206 11.51 27.63 13.88
N GLY A 207 11.57 26.86 14.98
CA GLY A 207 12.01 25.47 14.98
C GLY A 207 11.09 24.59 14.13
N ALA A 208 9.78 24.75 14.24
CA ALA A 208 8.82 24.01 13.41
C ALA A 208 8.95 24.38 11.92
N LEU A 209 9.06 25.67 11.59
CA LEU A 209 9.21 26.15 10.21
C LEU A 209 10.51 25.67 9.57
N PHE A 210 11.63 25.87 10.26
CA PHE A 210 12.95 25.42 9.78
C PHE A 210 13.03 23.89 9.70
N GLY A 211 12.46 23.16 10.68
CA GLY A 211 12.37 21.72 10.66
C GLY A 211 11.53 21.20 9.47
N THR A 212 10.42 21.85 9.18
CA THR A 212 9.60 21.52 7.99
C THR A 212 10.41 21.69 6.70
N MET A 213 11.15 22.79 6.58
CA MET A 213 12.03 23.02 5.43
C MET A 213 13.09 21.91 5.29
N LEU A 214 13.75 21.52 6.40
CA LEU A 214 14.73 20.44 6.39
C LEU A 214 14.12 19.10 5.98
N ILE A 215 12.92 18.78 6.48
CA ILE A 215 12.21 17.54 6.09
C ILE A 215 11.89 17.55 4.59
N LEU A 216 11.37 18.65 4.06
CA LEU A 216 11.06 18.73 2.62
C LEU A 216 12.32 18.62 1.76
N LEU A 217 13.40 19.28 2.18
CA LEU A 217 14.70 19.18 1.52
C LEU A 217 15.23 17.74 1.55
N SER A 218 15.16 17.06 2.68
CA SER A 218 15.59 15.67 2.81
C SER A 218 14.80 14.75 1.85
N ARG A 219 13.47 14.97 1.68
CA ARG A 219 12.68 14.22 0.71
C ARG A 219 13.12 14.46 -0.73
N ARG A 220 13.45 15.70 -1.09
CA ARG A 220 13.98 16.03 -2.43
C ARG A 220 15.34 15.36 -2.68
N ILE A 221 16.22 15.37 -1.70
CA ILE A 221 17.54 14.71 -1.80
C ILE A 221 17.35 13.19 -1.96
N LEU A 222 16.49 12.56 -1.16
CA LEU A 222 16.21 11.13 -1.27
C LEU A 222 15.59 10.74 -2.62
N GLN A 223 14.74 11.59 -3.20
CA GLN A 223 14.22 11.41 -4.55
C GLN A 223 15.32 11.50 -5.60
N TYR A 224 16.17 12.51 -5.50
CA TYR A 224 17.30 12.69 -6.43
C TYR A 224 18.27 11.50 -6.39
N LEU A 225 18.53 10.96 -5.22
CA LEU A 225 19.38 9.77 -5.03
C LEU A 225 18.70 8.45 -5.42
N HIS A 226 17.50 8.48 -5.99
CA HIS A 226 16.73 7.30 -6.39
C HIS A 226 16.60 6.25 -5.28
N VAL A 227 16.50 6.69 -4.04
CA VAL A 227 16.26 5.79 -2.91
C VAL A 227 14.84 5.23 -3.05
N SER A 228 14.72 3.95 -3.35
CA SER A 228 13.48 3.21 -3.68
C SER A 228 12.33 3.37 -2.66
N SER A 229 12.64 3.93 -1.49
CA SER A 229 11.63 4.25 -0.47
C SER A 229 10.83 5.52 -0.74
N VAL A 230 11.26 6.35 -1.69
CA VAL A 230 10.66 7.65 -2.04
C VAL A 230 10.35 7.66 -3.54
N GLU A 231 9.64 6.62 -4.02
CA GLU A 231 9.19 6.59 -5.40
C GLU A 231 8.10 7.63 -5.66
N SER A 232 8.21 8.28 -6.81
CA SER A 232 7.24 9.23 -7.32
C SER A 232 5.91 8.55 -7.70
N ASP A 233 4.87 9.34 -7.68
CA ASP A 233 3.49 9.00 -8.00
C ASP A 233 3.37 8.17 -9.29
N ASP A 234 2.52 7.14 -9.29
CA ASP A 234 2.16 6.33 -10.47
C ASP A 234 1.62 7.19 -11.63
N THR A 235 1.23 8.42 -11.35
CA THR A 235 0.76 9.42 -12.33
C THR A 235 1.84 9.87 -13.34
N GLN A 236 3.12 9.55 -13.11
CA GLN A 236 4.22 9.88 -14.03
C GLN A 236 4.63 8.71 -14.94
N LYS A 237 4.00 7.54 -14.82
CA LYS A 237 4.30 6.43 -15.74
C LYS A 237 3.89 6.81 -17.16
N GLN A 238 4.87 6.85 -18.03
CA GLN A 238 4.66 7.10 -19.45
C GLN A 238 4.32 5.79 -20.15
N VAL A 239 3.08 5.69 -20.64
CA VAL A 239 2.52 4.47 -21.19
C VAL A 239 2.42 4.58 -22.72
N ILE A 240 2.89 3.56 -23.43
CA ILE A 240 2.64 3.35 -24.85
C ILE A 240 1.68 2.16 -24.99
N ILE A 241 0.63 2.33 -25.77
CA ILE A 241 -0.28 1.25 -26.14
C ILE A 241 0.15 0.71 -27.50
N VAL A 242 0.17 -0.60 -27.67
CA VAL A 242 0.38 -1.26 -28.95
C VAL A 242 -0.94 -1.89 -29.38
N GLY A 243 -1.58 -1.32 -30.38
CA GLY A 243 -2.90 -1.73 -30.84
C GLY A 243 -3.50 -0.79 -31.88
N THR A 244 -4.71 -1.07 -32.28
CA THR A 244 -5.51 -0.20 -33.14
C THR A 244 -6.15 0.95 -32.36
N SER A 245 -6.69 1.95 -33.05
CA SER A 245 -7.39 3.06 -32.39
C SER A 245 -8.62 2.61 -31.59
N ASN A 246 -9.31 1.55 -32.00
CA ASN A 246 -10.44 0.99 -31.25
C ASN A 246 -9.98 0.32 -29.97
N GLU A 247 -8.88 -0.45 -30.02
CA GLU A 247 -8.29 -1.10 -28.84
C GLU A 247 -7.71 -0.07 -27.86
N GLU A 248 -7.14 1.02 -28.36
CA GLU A 248 -6.72 2.13 -27.52
C GLU A 248 -7.91 2.71 -26.73
N HIS A 249 -9.04 2.94 -27.41
CA HIS A 249 -10.23 3.47 -26.77
C HIS A 249 -10.77 2.52 -25.68
N GLU A 250 -10.80 1.22 -25.96
CA GLU A 250 -11.19 0.20 -24.99
C GLU A 250 -10.26 0.20 -23.77
N ILE A 251 -8.94 0.19 -23.98
CA ILE A 251 -7.95 0.25 -22.89
C ILE A 251 -8.08 1.53 -22.07
N ARG A 252 -8.31 2.69 -22.73
CA ARG A 252 -8.54 3.96 -22.00
C ARG A 252 -9.81 3.91 -21.16
N THR A 253 -10.87 3.31 -21.70
CA THR A 253 -12.13 3.13 -20.99
C THR A 253 -11.95 2.25 -19.75
N LEU A 254 -11.27 1.11 -19.89
CA LEU A 254 -10.94 0.22 -18.78
C LEU A 254 -10.09 0.92 -17.71
N LEU A 255 -9.06 1.67 -18.11
CA LEU A 255 -8.23 2.43 -17.18
C LEU A 255 -9.05 3.50 -16.44
N SER A 256 -9.95 4.18 -17.13
CA SER A 256 -10.82 5.20 -16.53
C SER A 256 -11.83 4.60 -15.55
N GLN A 257 -12.42 3.46 -15.87
CA GLN A 257 -13.32 2.71 -15.00
C GLN A 257 -12.61 2.20 -13.75
N ALA A 258 -11.34 1.77 -13.89
CA ALA A 258 -10.48 1.38 -12.77
C ALA A 258 -9.91 2.58 -11.98
N PHE A 259 -10.25 3.84 -12.35
CA PHE A 259 -9.69 5.09 -11.77
C PHE A 259 -8.16 5.14 -11.75
N ILE A 260 -7.53 4.55 -12.76
CA ILE A 260 -6.09 4.58 -12.94
C ILE A 260 -5.76 5.70 -13.91
N GLU A 261 -5.31 6.83 -13.38
CA GLU A 261 -4.77 7.92 -14.20
C GLU A 261 -3.36 7.57 -14.67
N LYS A 262 -3.21 7.31 -15.95
CA LYS A 262 -1.91 7.08 -16.61
C LYS A 262 -1.67 8.12 -17.68
N ASN A 263 -0.43 8.55 -17.80
CA ASN A 263 0.00 9.40 -18.89
C ASN A 263 0.23 8.54 -20.15
N ILE A 264 -0.81 8.35 -20.95
CA ILE A 264 -0.71 7.63 -22.23
C ILE A 264 -0.15 8.58 -23.26
N ILE A 265 1.09 8.32 -23.69
CA ILE A 265 1.84 9.13 -24.67
C ILE A 265 1.22 9.00 -26.05
N GLY A 266 0.81 7.79 -26.40
CA GLY A 266 0.18 7.49 -27.70
C GLY A 266 0.18 6.00 -27.99
N THR A 267 -0.27 5.67 -29.20
CA THR A 267 -0.47 4.31 -29.68
C THR A 267 0.48 3.98 -30.81
N ILE A 268 0.92 2.75 -30.89
CA ILE A 268 1.73 2.17 -31.96
C ILE A 268 0.89 1.15 -32.72
N SER A 269 0.87 1.26 -34.04
CA SER A 269 0.14 0.32 -34.91
C SER A 269 0.70 -1.10 -34.78
N PRO A 270 -0.15 -2.15 -34.64
CA PRO A 270 0.29 -3.53 -34.73
C PRO A 270 0.68 -3.95 -36.16
N PHE A 271 0.33 -3.13 -37.16
CA PHE A 271 0.60 -3.35 -38.57
C PHE A 271 1.81 -2.53 -39.08
N GLU A 272 2.29 -2.79 -40.29
CA GLU A 272 3.37 -2.02 -40.93
C GLU A 272 2.89 -0.64 -41.42
N GLU A 273 1.58 -0.42 -41.50
CA GLU A 273 0.97 0.88 -41.79
C GLU A 273 0.45 1.52 -40.48
N LYS A 274 0.59 2.84 -40.39
CA LYS A 274 0.13 3.60 -39.22
C LYS A 274 -0.97 4.59 -39.63
N GLU A 275 -1.92 4.81 -38.76
CA GLU A 275 -2.86 5.92 -38.82
C GLU A 275 -2.15 7.23 -38.43
N SER A 276 -2.69 8.38 -38.88
CA SER A 276 -2.09 9.71 -38.65
C SER A 276 -1.98 10.04 -37.14
N SER A 277 -2.82 9.45 -36.30
CA SER A 277 -2.84 9.63 -34.83
C SER A 277 -1.81 8.77 -34.10
N GLN A 278 -1.20 7.78 -34.75
CA GLN A 278 -0.29 6.82 -34.12
C GLN A 278 1.17 7.29 -34.20
N LEU A 279 1.94 6.94 -33.14
CA LEU A 279 3.35 7.31 -33.03
C LEU A 279 4.26 6.60 -34.05
N GLY A 280 3.90 5.41 -34.48
CA GLY A 280 4.67 4.58 -35.38
C GLY A 280 4.09 3.19 -35.57
N VAL A 281 4.91 2.28 -36.08
CA VAL A 281 4.56 0.87 -36.32
C VAL A 281 5.28 -0.07 -35.35
N PHE A 282 4.79 -1.30 -35.26
CA PHE A 282 5.27 -2.29 -34.27
C PHE A 282 6.78 -2.58 -34.39
N SER A 283 7.33 -2.62 -35.59
CA SER A 283 8.76 -2.80 -35.83
C SER A 283 9.63 -1.68 -35.23
N GLN A 284 9.05 -0.50 -34.99
CA GLN A 284 9.72 0.67 -34.39
C GLN A 284 9.51 0.79 -32.87
N LEU A 285 8.83 -0.16 -32.21
CA LEU A 285 8.49 -0.08 -30.80
C LEU A 285 9.71 0.18 -29.89
N LYS A 286 10.83 -0.51 -30.14
CA LYS A 286 12.06 -0.38 -29.35
C LYS A 286 12.68 1.02 -29.41
N PRO A 287 12.93 1.63 -30.58
CA PRO A 287 13.43 3.02 -30.62
C PRO A 287 12.41 4.03 -30.09
N LEU A 288 11.11 3.86 -30.37
CA LEU A 288 10.06 4.76 -29.91
C LEU A 288 9.92 4.72 -28.37
N SER A 289 9.98 3.55 -27.75
CA SER A 289 9.93 3.43 -26.29
C SER A 289 11.07 4.19 -25.60
N LYS A 290 12.26 4.19 -26.21
CA LYS A 290 13.41 4.96 -25.69
C LYS A 290 13.26 6.46 -25.95
N LEU A 291 12.81 6.86 -27.15
CA LEU A 291 12.62 8.25 -27.54
C LEU A 291 11.62 8.95 -26.61
N TYR A 292 10.49 8.32 -26.36
CA TYR A 292 9.42 8.84 -25.52
C TYR A 292 9.62 8.52 -24.03
N LYS A 293 10.75 7.89 -23.65
CA LYS A 293 11.06 7.48 -22.26
C LYS A 293 9.92 6.70 -21.62
N ALA A 294 9.28 5.82 -22.40
CA ALA A 294 8.22 4.99 -21.91
C ALA A 294 8.69 4.15 -20.70
N THR A 295 7.82 4.02 -19.72
CA THR A 295 8.05 3.18 -18.53
C THR A 295 7.20 1.92 -18.57
N GLU A 296 6.11 1.95 -19.33
CA GLU A 296 5.16 0.85 -19.46
C GLU A 296 4.67 0.71 -20.90
N ILE A 297 4.49 -0.54 -21.34
CA ILE A 297 3.91 -0.88 -22.65
C ILE A 297 2.71 -1.79 -22.39
N ILE A 298 1.56 -1.42 -22.98
CA ILE A 298 0.34 -2.22 -22.95
C ILE A 298 0.10 -2.77 -24.34
N TYR A 299 0.09 -4.09 -24.49
CA TYR A 299 -0.22 -4.78 -25.73
C TYR A 299 -1.71 -5.12 -25.78
N ALA A 300 -2.40 -4.73 -26.84
CA ALA A 300 -3.68 -5.27 -27.22
C ALA A 300 -3.46 -6.56 -28.02
N GLN A 301 -3.98 -7.69 -27.52
CA GLN A 301 -3.62 -9.01 -28.06
C GLN A 301 -4.37 -9.39 -29.33
N HIS A 302 -5.37 -8.63 -29.79
CA HIS A 302 -6.23 -9.05 -30.90
C HIS A 302 -5.48 -9.31 -32.22
N HIS A 303 -4.58 -8.38 -32.58
CA HIS A 303 -3.81 -8.44 -33.83
C HIS A 303 -2.37 -8.93 -33.65
N LEU A 304 -1.93 -9.17 -32.41
CA LEU A 304 -0.57 -9.60 -32.10
C LEU A 304 -0.57 -11.02 -31.54
N GLY A 305 0.20 -11.90 -32.15
CA GLY A 305 0.46 -13.23 -31.60
C GLY A 305 1.36 -13.16 -30.34
N PHE A 306 1.17 -14.08 -29.41
CA PHE A 306 2.00 -14.14 -28.18
C PHE A 306 3.50 -14.21 -28.47
N LYS A 307 3.91 -14.88 -29.54
CA LYS A 307 5.32 -14.94 -29.94
C LYS A 307 5.87 -13.56 -30.26
N GLN A 308 5.13 -12.76 -31.05
CA GLN A 308 5.52 -11.40 -31.40
C GLN A 308 5.62 -10.50 -30.16
N ILE A 309 4.66 -10.62 -29.23
CA ILE A 309 4.68 -9.91 -27.97
C ILE A 309 5.93 -10.28 -27.16
N ILE A 310 6.22 -11.57 -27.00
CA ILE A 310 7.38 -12.07 -26.26
C ILE A 310 8.69 -11.57 -26.88
N ASP A 311 8.84 -11.69 -28.21
CA ASP A 311 10.03 -11.24 -28.92
C ASP A 311 10.25 -9.73 -28.75
N SER A 312 9.17 -8.95 -28.79
CA SER A 312 9.24 -7.50 -28.57
C SER A 312 9.59 -7.15 -27.12
N MET A 313 9.04 -7.85 -26.13
CA MET A 313 9.39 -7.70 -24.71
C MET A 313 10.87 -7.98 -24.45
N GLN A 314 11.41 -9.04 -25.05
CA GLN A 314 12.84 -9.36 -25.01
C GLN A 314 13.69 -8.28 -25.67
N GLY A 315 13.23 -7.77 -26.83
CA GLY A 315 13.90 -6.71 -27.58
C GLY A 315 13.95 -5.37 -26.85
N CYS A 316 12.89 -4.98 -26.16
CA CYS A 316 12.78 -3.74 -25.39
C CYS A 316 13.47 -3.83 -24.02
N GLY A 317 13.60 -5.06 -23.46
CA GLY A 317 14.34 -5.32 -22.24
C GLY A 317 13.52 -5.27 -20.94
N ASN A 318 14.17 -5.54 -19.81
CA ASN A 318 13.53 -5.75 -18.51
C ASN A 318 13.37 -4.48 -17.64
N LYS A 319 13.66 -3.30 -18.21
CA LYS A 319 13.48 -2.01 -17.50
C LYS A 319 12.06 -1.46 -17.65
N LEU A 320 11.33 -1.94 -18.64
CA LEU A 320 9.95 -1.57 -18.92
C LEU A 320 8.99 -2.52 -18.20
N GLU A 321 7.85 -2.01 -17.83
CA GLU A 321 6.70 -2.81 -17.40
C GLU A 321 5.86 -3.19 -18.63
N TYR A 322 5.37 -4.41 -18.65
CA TYR A 322 4.60 -4.92 -19.78
C TYR A 322 3.24 -5.42 -19.31
N LYS A 323 2.20 -5.06 -20.04
CA LYS A 323 0.83 -5.52 -19.81
C LYS A 323 0.22 -6.01 -21.10
N ILE A 324 -0.66 -6.98 -20.99
CA ILE A 324 -1.39 -7.56 -22.11
C ILE A 324 -2.87 -7.44 -21.79
N HIS A 325 -3.61 -6.80 -22.68
CA HIS A 325 -5.05 -6.78 -22.67
C HIS A 325 -5.57 -7.80 -23.68
N CYS A 326 -6.36 -8.77 -23.19
CA CYS A 326 -7.03 -9.74 -24.05
C CYS A 326 -8.41 -9.18 -24.39
N MET A 327 -8.72 -9.06 -25.68
CA MET A 327 -9.99 -8.53 -26.15
C MET A 327 -11.20 -9.29 -25.59
N GLY A 328 -12.26 -8.56 -25.26
CA GLY A 328 -13.46 -9.13 -24.66
C GLY A 328 -13.32 -9.52 -23.19
N THR A 329 -12.24 -9.11 -22.53
CA THR A 329 -12.07 -9.25 -21.09
C THR A 329 -11.94 -7.88 -20.44
N ASP A 330 -12.57 -7.70 -19.28
CA ASP A 330 -12.44 -6.49 -18.46
C ASP A 330 -11.14 -6.49 -17.63
N SER A 331 -10.09 -7.16 -18.12
CA SER A 331 -8.86 -7.34 -17.37
C SER A 331 -7.60 -7.13 -18.21
N MET A 332 -6.57 -6.57 -17.60
CA MET A 332 -5.23 -6.50 -18.15
C MET A 332 -4.27 -7.32 -17.30
N ILE A 333 -3.54 -8.23 -17.91
CA ILE A 333 -2.55 -9.08 -17.26
C ILE A 333 -1.18 -8.43 -17.42
N GLY A 334 -0.44 -8.21 -16.34
CA GLY A 334 0.85 -7.54 -16.42
C GLY A 334 1.91 -8.06 -15.49
N SER A 335 3.18 -7.84 -15.86
CA SER A 335 4.30 -8.01 -14.96
C SER A 335 4.58 -6.67 -14.27
N ASN A 336 4.54 -6.65 -12.95
CA ASN A 336 5.19 -5.59 -12.21
C ASN A 336 6.65 -5.96 -11.96
N SER A 337 7.48 -4.95 -11.72
CA SER A 337 8.89 -5.11 -11.40
C SER A 337 9.09 -6.09 -10.23
N LYS A 338 10.31 -6.59 -10.04
CA LYS A 338 10.71 -7.60 -9.04
C LYS A 338 10.15 -7.40 -7.61
N ASN A 339 9.61 -6.24 -7.28
CA ASN A 339 9.21 -5.85 -5.93
C ASN A 339 7.70 -5.72 -5.71
N THR A 340 6.88 -5.86 -6.74
CA THR A 340 5.42 -5.74 -6.66
C THR A 340 4.77 -7.03 -7.15
N ALA A 341 3.72 -7.49 -6.48
CA ALA A 341 2.84 -8.54 -6.99
C ALA A 341 2.23 -8.08 -8.32
N GLY A 342 2.13 -8.98 -9.30
CA GLY A 342 1.48 -8.66 -10.57
C GLY A 342 0.11 -8.05 -10.30
N ASP A 343 -0.12 -6.83 -10.78
CA ASP A 343 -1.45 -6.25 -10.73
C ASP A 343 -2.24 -6.87 -11.87
N LEU A 344 -3.15 -7.72 -11.52
CA LEU A 344 -4.30 -7.99 -12.37
C LEU A 344 -5.10 -6.68 -12.33
N TYR A 345 -5.11 -5.93 -13.40
CA TYR A 345 -6.14 -4.90 -13.54
C TYR A 345 -7.42 -5.62 -13.95
N THR A 346 -8.02 -6.27 -12.99
CA THR A 346 -9.44 -6.45 -12.99
C THR A 346 -10.06 -5.10 -12.69
N THR A 347 -11.27 -4.89 -13.09
CA THR A 347 -12.13 -3.81 -12.61
C THR A 347 -12.41 -3.92 -11.10
N GLU A 348 -11.42 -4.35 -10.29
CA GLU A 348 -11.49 -4.19 -8.85
C GLU A 348 -11.43 -2.69 -8.59
N LEU A 349 -12.59 -2.13 -8.40
CA LEU A 349 -12.82 -0.76 -7.98
C LEU A 349 -11.92 -0.49 -6.79
N VAL A 350 -10.92 0.40 -6.98
CA VAL A 350 -10.08 0.83 -5.87
C VAL A 350 -10.93 1.74 -4.98
N TYR A 351 -11.43 1.18 -3.91
CA TYR A 351 -12.21 1.92 -2.93
C TYR A 351 -11.31 2.80 -2.07
N ALA A 352 -11.60 4.11 -2.00
CA ALA A 352 -10.84 5.05 -1.17
C ALA A 352 -10.79 4.63 0.30
N ILE A 353 -11.83 3.97 0.81
CA ILE A 353 -11.93 3.50 2.20
C ILE A 353 -10.85 2.47 2.56
N THR A 354 -10.32 1.73 1.58
CA THR A 354 -9.26 0.73 1.81
C THR A 354 -7.88 1.35 1.98
N SER A 355 -7.71 2.62 1.59
CA SER A 355 -6.42 3.31 1.69
C SER A 355 -5.98 3.47 3.15
N SER A 356 -4.66 3.45 3.39
CA SER A 356 -4.10 3.60 4.73
C SER A 356 -4.47 4.94 5.38
N ILE A 357 -4.59 6.00 4.58
CA ILE A 357 -5.01 7.33 5.06
C ILE A 357 -6.47 7.29 5.51
N SER A 358 -7.36 6.73 4.69
CA SER A 358 -8.79 6.65 5.02
C SER A 358 -9.03 5.81 6.26
N LYS A 359 -8.35 4.68 6.39
CA LYS A 359 -8.43 3.82 7.58
C LYS A 359 -7.97 4.56 8.86
N ARG A 360 -6.89 5.35 8.76
CA ARG A 360 -6.43 6.17 9.91
C ARG A 360 -7.39 7.29 10.22
N ASN A 361 -7.86 8.03 9.20
CA ASN A 361 -8.80 9.12 9.40
C ASN A 361 -10.10 8.62 10.03
N LYS A 362 -10.62 7.49 9.53
CA LYS A 362 -11.80 6.84 10.10
C LYS A 362 -11.57 6.47 11.58
N ARG A 363 -10.46 5.83 11.87
CA ARG A 363 -10.10 5.48 13.25
C ARG A 363 -9.91 6.69 14.15
N MET A 364 -9.35 7.79 13.63
CA MET A 364 -9.22 9.04 14.39
C MET A 364 -10.59 9.65 14.70
N VAL A 365 -11.52 9.66 13.75
CA VAL A 365 -12.90 10.10 13.99
C VAL A 365 -13.54 9.24 15.08
N ASP A 366 -13.44 7.91 14.97
CA ASP A 366 -13.96 6.98 15.96
C ASP A 366 -13.41 7.27 17.38
N ILE A 367 -12.10 7.42 17.53
CA ILE A 367 -11.47 7.69 18.82
C ILE A 367 -11.89 9.06 19.38
N VAL A 368 -11.84 10.11 18.56
CA VAL A 368 -12.16 11.48 18.99
C VAL A 368 -13.62 11.57 19.43
N PHE A 369 -14.55 11.08 18.62
CA PHE A 369 -15.96 11.12 18.94
C PHE A 369 -16.32 10.22 20.13
N SER A 370 -15.77 9.01 20.20
CA SER A 370 -15.92 8.15 21.39
C SER A 370 -15.47 8.86 22.66
N PHE A 371 -14.29 9.47 22.63
CA PHE A 371 -13.76 10.20 23.78
C PHE A 371 -14.65 11.40 24.16
N LEU A 372 -15.08 12.20 23.17
CA LEU A 372 -15.97 13.34 23.40
C LEU A 372 -17.32 12.90 23.94
N LEU A 373 -17.95 11.87 23.37
CA LEU A 373 -19.25 11.36 23.82
C LEU A 373 -19.17 10.75 25.22
N LEU A 374 -18.06 10.10 25.58
CA LEU A 374 -17.82 9.61 26.92
C LEU A 374 -17.54 10.77 27.90
N LEU A 375 -16.74 11.76 27.53
CA LEU A 375 -16.45 12.94 28.35
C LEU A 375 -17.70 13.76 28.66
N PHE A 376 -18.53 13.98 27.65
CA PHE A 376 -19.78 14.71 27.77
C PHE A 376 -20.98 13.82 28.14
N SER A 377 -20.75 12.57 28.48
CA SER A 377 -21.82 11.63 28.84
C SER A 377 -22.75 12.12 29.94
N PRO A 378 -22.34 12.89 30.99
CA PRO A 378 -23.28 13.43 31.96
C PRO A 378 -24.32 14.39 31.33
N LEU A 379 -23.92 15.13 30.29
CA LEU A 379 -24.83 16.03 29.54
C LEU A 379 -25.68 15.26 28.53
N CYS A 380 -25.08 14.24 27.86
CA CYS A 380 -25.76 13.40 26.86
C CYS A 380 -26.78 12.45 27.49
N TRP A 381 -26.64 12.14 28.77
CA TRP A 381 -27.47 11.19 29.53
C TRP A 381 -28.98 11.43 29.42
N TRP A 382 -29.39 12.69 29.33
CA TRP A 382 -30.80 13.10 29.25
C TRP A 382 -31.41 12.89 27.86
N PHE A 383 -30.56 12.78 26.83
CA PHE A 383 -30.96 12.73 25.43
C PHE A 383 -30.87 11.34 24.79
N VAL A 384 -30.30 10.37 25.53
CA VAL A 384 -30.06 9.01 25.03
C VAL A 384 -31.13 8.06 25.56
N ASN A 385 -31.73 7.29 24.64
CA ASN A 385 -32.84 6.36 24.97
C ASN A 385 -32.36 5.16 25.78
N ASN A 386 -31.23 4.50 25.37
CA ASN A 386 -30.69 3.34 26.07
C ASN A 386 -29.26 3.63 26.58
N LYS A 387 -29.17 3.91 27.87
CA LYS A 387 -27.94 4.35 28.53
C LYS A 387 -26.86 3.27 28.58
N GLN A 388 -27.23 2.02 28.84
CA GLN A 388 -26.27 0.91 28.92
C GLN A 388 -25.65 0.63 27.54
N THR A 389 -26.48 0.57 26.53
CA THR A 389 -26.03 0.33 25.14
C THR A 389 -25.13 1.48 24.65
N TYR A 390 -25.46 2.72 25.00
CA TYR A 390 -24.65 3.89 24.66
C TYR A 390 -23.23 3.79 25.22
N PHE A 391 -23.05 3.50 26.51
CA PHE A 391 -21.72 3.35 27.10
C PHE A 391 -20.95 2.20 26.49
N LEU A 392 -21.59 1.03 26.38
CA LEU A 392 -20.96 -0.17 25.82
C LEU A 392 -20.51 0.06 24.38
N ASN A 393 -21.36 0.64 23.56
CA ASN A 393 -21.04 0.93 22.15
C ASN A 393 -19.88 1.91 22.02
N ASN A 394 -19.87 3.01 22.79
CA ASN A 394 -18.76 3.97 22.75
C ASN A 394 -17.44 3.32 23.21
N PHE A 395 -17.49 2.41 24.18
CA PHE A 395 -16.30 1.68 24.65
C PHE A 395 -15.78 0.71 23.56
N LEU A 396 -16.66 -0.06 22.94
CA LEU A 396 -16.32 -0.96 21.82
C LEU A 396 -15.74 -0.22 20.61
N VAL A 397 -16.23 0.99 20.33
CA VAL A 397 -15.66 1.84 19.31
C VAL A 397 -14.27 2.34 19.74
N LEU A 398 -14.09 2.73 21.01
CA LEU A 398 -12.80 3.20 21.54
C LEU A 398 -11.75 2.08 21.52
N GLU A 399 -12.10 0.85 21.87
CA GLU A 399 -11.23 -0.32 21.76
C GLU A 399 -10.94 -0.69 20.31
N GLY A 400 -11.89 -0.43 19.42
CA GLY A 400 -11.77 -0.66 18.01
C GLY A 400 -12.41 -1.96 17.52
N ASP A 401 -13.30 -2.51 18.26
CA ASP A 401 -14.13 -3.67 17.87
C ASP A 401 -15.28 -3.24 16.99
N LYS A 402 -15.77 -2.00 17.17
CA LYS A 402 -16.78 -1.35 16.34
C LYS A 402 -16.28 -0.04 15.72
N THR A 403 -17.04 0.49 14.77
CA THR A 403 -16.89 1.83 14.19
C THR A 403 -18.23 2.57 14.28
N PHE A 404 -18.21 3.92 14.27
CA PHE A 404 -19.48 4.65 14.30
C PHE A 404 -20.26 4.48 13.01
N VAL A 405 -19.66 4.68 11.86
CA VAL A 405 -20.33 4.70 10.56
C VAL A 405 -19.86 3.54 9.69
N GLY A 406 -20.77 2.87 9.01
CA GLY A 406 -20.43 1.78 8.11
C GLY A 406 -21.60 1.32 7.26
N TYR A 407 -21.37 0.24 6.53
CA TYR A 407 -22.32 -0.46 5.68
C TYR A 407 -22.15 -1.99 5.85
N ASP A 408 -23.20 -2.75 5.52
CA ASP A 408 -23.21 -4.21 5.67
C ASP A 408 -23.10 -4.96 4.32
N ASP A 409 -23.09 -4.27 3.19
CA ASP A 409 -23.09 -4.90 1.88
C ASP A 409 -21.78 -5.69 1.64
N PRO A 410 -21.85 -7.02 1.43
CA PRO A 410 -20.69 -7.88 1.23
C PRO A 410 -19.98 -7.66 -0.12
N GLN A 411 -20.57 -6.93 -1.06
CA GLN A 411 -19.96 -6.61 -2.35
C GLN A 411 -18.82 -5.58 -2.19
N PHE A 412 -18.82 -4.80 -1.09
CA PHE A 412 -17.84 -3.77 -0.81
C PHE A 412 -16.80 -4.23 0.22
N PRO A 413 -15.67 -3.50 0.36
CA PRO A 413 -14.64 -3.85 1.32
C PRO A 413 -15.17 -3.97 2.74
N ALA A 414 -14.93 -5.10 3.39
CA ALA A 414 -15.45 -5.37 4.73
C ALA A 414 -14.99 -4.31 5.74
N LEU A 415 -15.95 -3.76 6.47
CA LEU A 415 -15.75 -2.85 7.60
C LEU A 415 -15.96 -3.59 8.92
N LYS A 416 -15.60 -2.95 10.02
CA LYS A 416 -15.97 -3.41 11.36
C LYS A 416 -17.48 -3.22 11.57
N PRO A 417 -18.11 -3.99 12.48
CA PRO A 417 -19.50 -3.74 12.86
C PRO A 417 -19.69 -2.26 13.24
N HIS A 418 -20.72 -1.64 12.72
CA HIS A 418 -20.97 -0.22 12.85
C HIS A 418 -22.21 0.07 13.71
N LEU A 419 -22.34 1.31 14.16
CA LEU A 419 -23.47 1.77 14.96
C LEU A 419 -24.48 2.54 14.12
N LEU A 420 -24.03 3.23 13.09
CA LEU A 420 -24.83 4.11 12.22
C LEU A 420 -24.59 3.72 10.76
N ASN A 421 -25.68 3.62 10.01
CA ASN A 421 -25.58 3.43 8.57
C ASN A 421 -25.13 4.73 7.85
N VAL A 422 -24.58 4.57 6.68
CA VAL A 422 -24.13 5.66 5.81
C VAL A 422 -25.28 6.60 5.43
N TYR A 423 -26.50 6.08 5.40
CA TYR A 423 -27.71 6.82 5.06
C TYR A 423 -28.52 7.17 6.32
N PRO A 424 -29.11 8.37 6.39
CA PRO A 424 -29.90 8.78 7.55
C PRO A 424 -31.18 7.94 7.65
N VAL A 425 -31.53 7.54 8.86
CA VAL A 425 -32.84 6.97 9.15
C VAL A 425 -33.87 8.12 9.14
N ILE A 426 -34.70 8.18 8.10
CA ILE A 426 -35.79 9.14 8.00
C ILE A 426 -37.06 8.44 8.48
N GLU A 427 -37.66 8.93 9.57
CA GLU A 427 -38.91 8.36 10.10
C GLU A 427 -40.00 8.35 9.00
N GLY A 428 -40.56 7.17 8.75
CA GLY A 428 -41.62 6.98 7.77
C GLY A 428 -41.20 6.87 6.31
N PHE A 429 -39.89 6.91 6.00
CA PHE A 429 -39.39 6.70 4.64
C PHE A 429 -38.33 5.59 4.61
N ASP A 430 -38.66 4.49 3.94
CA ASP A 430 -37.70 3.42 3.69
C ASP A 430 -36.99 3.63 2.34
N ILE A 431 -35.66 3.74 2.40
CA ILE A 431 -34.84 3.99 1.20
C ILE A 431 -34.86 2.71 0.35
N PRO A 432 -35.19 2.77 -0.94
CA PRO A 432 -35.15 1.60 -1.83
C PRO A 432 -33.78 0.91 -1.81
N ALA A 433 -33.76 -0.43 -1.96
CA ALA A 433 -32.53 -1.22 -1.89
C ALA A 433 -31.44 -0.74 -2.87
N ASP A 434 -31.82 -0.44 -4.11
CA ASP A 434 -30.90 0.07 -5.14
C ASP A 434 -30.24 1.38 -4.72
N ASN A 435 -30.96 2.26 -4.04
CA ASN A 435 -30.42 3.52 -3.55
C ASN A 435 -29.49 3.32 -2.35
N ARG A 436 -29.76 2.33 -1.48
CA ARG A 436 -28.85 1.96 -0.38
C ARG A 436 -27.54 1.46 -0.93
N GLU A 437 -27.57 0.50 -1.86
CA GLU A 437 -26.37 -0.03 -2.51
C GLU A 437 -25.55 1.08 -3.19
N HIS A 438 -26.20 2.03 -3.86
CA HIS A 438 -25.53 3.16 -4.47
C HIS A 438 -24.86 4.09 -3.43
N LEU A 439 -25.49 4.35 -2.29
CA LEU A 439 -24.93 5.14 -1.20
C LEU A 439 -23.74 4.45 -0.55
N ASP A 440 -23.84 3.15 -0.30
CA ASP A 440 -22.75 2.32 0.25
C ASP A 440 -21.55 2.30 -0.71
N TRP A 441 -21.81 2.12 -2.01
CA TRP A 441 -20.79 2.21 -3.05
C TRP A 441 -20.12 3.59 -3.07
N LEU A 442 -20.90 4.67 -3.03
CA LEU A 442 -20.38 6.04 -3.05
C LEU A 442 -19.48 6.30 -1.84
N TYR A 443 -19.92 5.88 -0.66
CA TYR A 443 -19.16 6.01 0.57
C TYR A 443 -17.88 5.19 0.53
N ALA A 444 -17.92 3.93 0.12
CA ALA A 444 -16.73 3.09 -0.01
C ALA A 444 -15.73 3.69 -1.02
N LYS A 445 -16.24 4.16 -2.17
CA LYS A 445 -15.46 4.66 -3.29
C LYS A 445 -14.83 6.04 -3.05
N LYS A 446 -15.60 6.96 -2.46
CA LYS A 446 -15.19 8.37 -2.25
C LYS A 446 -15.03 8.72 -0.77
N TYR A 447 -14.72 7.75 0.07
CA TYR A 447 -14.66 7.95 1.52
C TYR A 447 -13.98 9.28 1.92
N ASN A 448 -14.67 10.02 2.76
CA ASN A 448 -14.18 11.24 3.39
C ASN A 448 -14.56 11.23 4.88
N ALA A 449 -13.59 11.46 5.75
CA ALA A 449 -13.81 11.48 7.21
C ALA A 449 -14.83 12.54 7.68
N TRP A 450 -15.04 13.61 6.91
CA TRP A 450 -16.06 14.63 7.20
C TRP A 450 -17.48 14.08 7.05
N ASP A 451 -17.70 13.08 6.23
CA ASP A 451 -19.01 12.45 6.10
C ASP A 451 -19.33 11.65 7.36
N ASP A 452 -18.34 10.94 7.94
CA ASP A 452 -18.50 10.30 9.25
C ASP A 452 -18.87 11.33 10.33
N VAL A 453 -18.15 12.46 10.38
CA VAL A 453 -18.44 13.55 11.33
C VAL A 453 -19.87 14.06 11.19
N ARG A 454 -20.34 14.29 9.96
CA ARG A 454 -21.72 14.74 9.70
C ARG A 454 -22.76 13.73 10.16
N ILE A 455 -22.54 12.44 9.82
CA ILE A 455 -23.47 11.35 10.19
C ILE A 455 -23.52 11.20 11.71
N ILE A 456 -22.38 11.20 12.39
CA ILE A 456 -22.33 11.10 13.86
C ILE A 456 -23.04 12.29 14.50
N CYS A 457 -22.77 13.53 14.08
CA CYS A 457 -23.42 14.72 14.62
C CYS A 457 -24.93 14.72 14.39
N ALA A 458 -25.42 14.17 13.29
CA ALA A 458 -26.85 14.08 13.00
C ALA A 458 -27.56 12.97 13.80
N SER A 459 -26.88 11.85 14.07
CA SER A 459 -27.52 10.60 14.51
C SER A 459 -27.01 10.03 15.85
N TRP A 460 -26.19 10.78 16.61
CA TRP A 460 -25.61 10.28 17.89
C TRP A 460 -26.66 9.91 18.96
N ARG A 461 -27.89 10.43 18.85
CA ARG A 461 -28.98 10.12 19.81
C ARG A 461 -29.55 8.72 19.63
N SER A 462 -29.35 8.12 18.48
CA SER A 462 -29.86 6.75 18.13
C SER A 462 -28.86 5.64 18.43
N MET A 463 -27.70 5.94 18.99
CA MET A 463 -26.63 4.97 19.31
C MET A 463 -26.92 4.09 20.50
#